data_ada578cd03e00a2571a1015f2e57fbce
#
_entry.id   ada578cd03e00a2571a1015f2e57fbce
#
_cell.length_a   1.000
_cell.length_b   1.000
_cell.length_c   1.000
_cell.angle_alpha   90.00
_cell.angle_beta   90.00
_cell.angle_gamma   90.00
#
_symmetry.space_group_name_H-M   'P 1'
#
loop_
_entity.id
_entity.type
_entity.pdbx_description
1 polymer ?
#
loop_
_entity_poly.entity_id
_entity_poly.type
_entity_poly.pdbx_seq_one_letter_code
_entity_poly.pdbx_strand_id
1 'polypeptide(L)'
;MLTAITGINWGDEGKGRMVDLIAKDYDIVIRYQGGNNAGHTIVNEYGKFALHLIPSGIFSDGVVNVLGNGVVIDLEDLCREIDNLRAHGIRITPENLKISERATIVFPFHRALDGLEEARLKDQKYGSTLRGIAPVYSDKYQKKTVMLGELLFPEHLKAHLATILEWKNLIIHNVYGAEPYKLEDMLAWCEEFGGKLRPFLCDVPKYLYEAEKAGKNIMFEAQLGALRDIDFGIYPYTSSSSSIAGYACVGAGMPGSHVDRTVGIVKAYSTCVGEGPFTAEWFGEEAENLREKGGEYGASTGRPRRVGPIDLVATRYGCRIQGATEVALTKLDVLSGRKEVPLCVQYELNGALTDDFPFPAILPEAKPVFRTMPGWNCDISGVRRYEDLPKEARDYVETVEKAIGCHISYVSVGAEREAIITR
;
A
#
# COMPACT_ATOMS: atom_id res chain seq x y z
N MET A 1 -20.20 -1.09 10.32
CA MET A 1 -18.84 -0.74 10.85
C MET A 1 -17.91 -0.50 9.68
N LEU A 2 -17.18 0.60 9.72
CA LEU A 2 -16.20 1.01 8.69
C LEU A 2 -14.78 0.86 9.26
N THR A 3 -14.00 -0.09 8.75
CA THR A 3 -12.67 -0.42 9.26
C THR A 3 -11.59 -0.15 8.21
N ALA A 4 -10.54 0.59 8.55
CA ALA A 4 -9.39 0.81 7.69
C ALA A 4 -8.20 -0.07 8.10
N ILE A 5 -7.59 -0.76 7.13
CA ILE A 5 -6.33 -1.49 7.29
C ILE A 5 -5.23 -0.68 6.61
N THR A 6 -4.33 -0.10 7.39
CA THR A 6 -3.35 0.88 6.90
C THR A 6 -1.92 0.50 7.27
N GLY A 7 -0.95 0.93 6.47
CA GLY A 7 0.47 0.83 6.80
C GLY A 7 0.91 1.99 7.69
N ILE A 8 1.67 1.69 8.72
CA ILE A 8 2.15 2.70 9.67
C ILE A 8 3.45 3.34 9.20
N ASN A 9 4.35 2.58 8.60
CA ASN A 9 5.69 3.04 8.24
C ASN A 9 5.83 3.32 6.72
N TRP A 10 6.78 2.68 6.06
CA TRP A 10 7.13 2.93 4.64
C TRP A 10 6.37 2.05 3.65
N GLY A 11 5.48 1.18 4.10
CA GLY A 11 4.79 0.17 3.29
C GLY A 11 5.39 -1.23 3.44
N ASP A 12 4.77 -2.20 2.75
CA ASP A 12 5.17 -3.62 2.78
C ASP A 12 5.11 -4.28 4.18
N GLU A 13 4.28 -3.75 5.07
CA GLU A 13 4.12 -4.26 6.45
C GLU A 13 3.28 -5.55 6.52
N GLY A 14 2.64 -5.98 5.42
CA GLY A 14 1.78 -7.17 5.39
C GLY A 14 0.29 -6.90 5.44
N LYS A 15 -0.16 -5.73 4.94
CA LYS A 15 -1.58 -5.33 4.89
C LYS A 15 -2.46 -6.35 4.18
N GLY A 16 -2.08 -6.78 2.98
CA GLY A 16 -2.86 -7.74 2.21
C GLY A 16 -3.12 -9.04 2.97
N ARG A 17 -2.12 -9.55 3.70
CA ARG A 17 -2.30 -10.71 4.57
C ARG A 17 -3.30 -10.47 5.70
N MET A 18 -3.26 -9.30 6.34
CA MET A 18 -4.24 -8.96 7.39
C MET A 18 -5.65 -8.84 6.80
N VAL A 19 -5.78 -8.22 5.63
CA VAL A 19 -7.07 -8.14 4.92
C VAL A 19 -7.58 -9.55 4.59
N ASP A 20 -6.77 -10.40 3.96
CA ASP A 20 -7.15 -11.77 3.62
C ASP A 20 -7.60 -12.57 4.87
N LEU A 21 -6.92 -12.39 6.01
CA LEU A 21 -7.24 -13.07 7.27
C LEU A 21 -8.64 -12.71 7.79
N ILE A 22 -8.97 -11.41 7.81
CA ILE A 22 -10.18 -10.91 8.47
C ILE A 22 -11.30 -10.56 7.48
N ALA A 23 -11.07 -10.64 6.17
CA ALA A 23 -12.05 -10.27 5.14
C ALA A 23 -13.38 -11.04 5.26
N LYS A 24 -13.32 -12.29 5.73
CA LYS A 24 -14.51 -13.13 5.95
C LYS A 24 -15.55 -12.55 6.91
N ASP A 25 -15.14 -11.60 7.78
CA ASP A 25 -16.00 -10.94 8.76
C ASP A 25 -16.61 -9.64 8.20
N TYR A 26 -16.34 -9.34 6.91
CA TYR A 26 -16.80 -8.14 6.21
C TYR A 26 -17.63 -8.50 4.98
N ASP A 27 -18.57 -7.62 4.64
CA ASP A 27 -19.37 -7.75 3.41
C ASP A 27 -18.65 -7.18 2.19
N ILE A 28 -17.82 -6.14 2.39
CA ILE A 28 -17.19 -5.39 1.33
C ILE A 28 -15.73 -5.06 1.69
N VAL A 29 -14.80 -5.26 0.75
CA VAL A 29 -13.40 -4.81 0.85
C VAL A 29 -13.10 -3.83 -0.28
N ILE A 30 -12.54 -2.65 0.05
CA ILE A 30 -12.36 -1.55 -0.90
C ILE A 30 -10.91 -1.10 -0.93
N ARG A 31 -10.32 -1.04 -2.13
CA ARG A 31 -9.11 -0.24 -2.39
C ARG A 31 -9.54 1.20 -2.67
N TYR A 32 -8.98 2.15 -1.94
CA TYR A 32 -9.45 3.54 -1.98
C TYR A 32 -8.44 4.54 -2.57
N GLN A 33 -7.19 4.11 -2.80
CA GLN A 33 -6.13 4.98 -3.33
C GLN A 33 -5.01 4.18 -4.01
N GLY A 34 -4.10 4.90 -4.72
CA GLY A 34 -2.99 4.29 -5.43
C GLY A 34 -3.40 3.59 -6.71
N GLY A 35 -2.59 2.68 -7.17
CA GLY A 35 -2.80 1.95 -8.42
C GLY A 35 -2.04 0.62 -8.40
N ASN A 36 -1.55 0.21 -9.58
CA ASN A 36 -0.80 -1.03 -9.79
C ASN A 36 0.66 -1.00 -9.26
N ASN A 37 1.03 0.03 -8.52
CA ASN A 37 2.30 0.11 -7.78
C ASN A 37 2.29 -0.65 -6.45
N ALA A 38 1.14 -1.14 -5.99
CA ALA A 38 1.06 -2.03 -4.84
C ALA A 38 1.60 -3.43 -5.16
N GLY A 39 1.99 -4.16 -4.12
CA GLY A 39 2.38 -5.57 -4.21
C GLY A 39 1.94 -6.29 -2.93
N HIS A 40 0.65 -6.63 -2.82
CA HIS A 40 0.11 -7.34 -1.66
C HIS A 40 0.32 -8.85 -1.82
N THR A 41 1.35 -9.36 -1.15
CA THR A 41 1.62 -10.80 -1.16
C THR A 41 0.68 -11.52 -0.20
N ILE A 42 -0.05 -12.49 -0.72
CA ILE A 42 -0.98 -13.36 0.00
C ILE A 42 -0.55 -14.81 -0.24
N VAL A 43 -0.56 -15.61 0.82
CA VAL A 43 -0.32 -17.05 0.77
C VAL A 43 -1.51 -17.72 1.45
N ASN A 44 -2.27 -18.46 0.66
CA ASN A 44 -3.46 -19.17 1.12
C ASN A 44 -3.60 -20.52 0.39
N GLU A 45 -4.73 -21.21 0.55
CA GLU A 45 -5.03 -22.52 -0.06
C GLU A 45 -5.02 -22.52 -1.60
N TYR A 46 -5.19 -21.37 -2.25
CA TYR A 46 -5.11 -21.23 -3.72
C TYR A 46 -3.67 -21.05 -4.22
N GLY A 47 -2.71 -20.76 -3.33
CA GLY A 47 -1.32 -20.55 -3.67
C GLY A 47 -0.74 -19.24 -3.14
N LYS A 48 0.32 -18.78 -3.83
CA LYS A 48 0.98 -17.51 -3.53
C LYS A 48 0.68 -16.48 -4.62
N PHE A 49 0.09 -15.38 -4.24
CA PHE A 49 -0.30 -14.28 -5.13
C PHE A 49 0.36 -12.96 -4.73
N ALA A 50 0.59 -12.11 -5.70
CA ALA A 50 0.95 -10.71 -5.52
C ALA A 50 -0.14 -9.86 -6.18
N LEU A 51 -1.07 -9.32 -5.39
CA LEU A 51 -2.13 -8.46 -5.89
C LEU A 51 -1.64 -7.02 -6.03
N HIS A 52 -2.00 -6.40 -7.15
CA HIS A 52 -1.61 -5.02 -7.47
C HIS A 52 -2.80 -4.05 -7.38
N LEU A 53 -3.94 -4.39 -7.93
CA LEU A 53 -5.16 -3.59 -7.99
C LEU A 53 -6.31 -4.20 -7.21
N ILE A 54 -6.56 -5.50 -7.41
CA ILE A 54 -7.71 -6.18 -6.80
C ILE A 54 -7.55 -6.24 -5.28
N PRO A 55 -8.62 -5.94 -4.51
CA PRO A 55 -8.58 -6.07 -3.05
C PRO A 55 -8.31 -7.50 -2.60
N SER A 56 -7.60 -7.63 -1.47
CA SER A 56 -7.22 -8.94 -0.90
C SER A 56 -8.42 -9.77 -0.42
N GLY A 57 -9.59 -9.17 -0.29
CA GLY A 57 -10.85 -9.86 0.03
C GLY A 57 -11.37 -10.77 -1.09
N ILE A 58 -10.75 -10.75 -2.27
CA ILE A 58 -11.18 -11.56 -3.44
C ILE A 58 -11.11 -13.07 -3.19
N PHE A 59 -10.31 -13.50 -2.23
CA PHE A 59 -10.17 -14.91 -1.84
C PHE A 59 -11.24 -15.38 -0.84
N SER A 60 -12.10 -14.48 -0.35
CA SER A 60 -13.14 -14.78 0.64
C SER A 60 -14.51 -14.88 -0.03
N ASP A 61 -15.17 -16.00 0.13
CA ASP A 61 -16.54 -16.20 -0.40
C ASP A 61 -17.54 -15.21 0.21
N GLY A 62 -18.43 -14.71 -0.64
CA GLY A 62 -19.49 -13.77 -0.22
C GLY A 62 -19.02 -12.32 -0.04
N VAL A 63 -17.72 -12.03 -0.17
CA VAL A 63 -17.17 -10.67 -0.05
C VAL A 63 -17.22 -9.96 -1.40
N VAL A 64 -17.74 -8.73 -1.42
CA VAL A 64 -17.68 -7.87 -2.60
C VAL A 64 -16.42 -7.02 -2.55
N ASN A 65 -15.63 -7.05 -3.61
CA ASN A 65 -14.40 -6.30 -3.74
C ASN A 65 -14.62 -5.06 -4.60
N VAL A 66 -14.11 -3.91 -4.17
CA VAL A 66 -14.38 -2.64 -4.81
C VAL A 66 -13.08 -1.88 -5.11
N LEU A 67 -12.95 -1.37 -6.33
CA LEU A 67 -11.97 -0.36 -6.67
C LEU A 67 -12.66 1.01 -6.63
N GLY A 68 -12.31 1.82 -5.63
CA GLY A 68 -12.97 3.09 -5.33
C GLY A 68 -12.53 4.25 -6.23
N ASN A 69 -13.13 5.41 -6.03
CA ASN A 69 -12.93 6.63 -6.83
C ASN A 69 -11.48 7.14 -6.83
N GLY A 70 -10.76 6.92 -5.72
CA GLY A 70 -9.39 7.40 -5.54
C GLY A 70 -8.33 6.53 -6.22
N VAL A 71 -8.70 5.33 -6.69
CA VAL A 71 -7.77 4.42 -7.38
C VAL A 71 -7.50 4.89 -8.80
N VAL A 72 -6.27 4.73 -9.26
CA VAL A 72 -5.89 4.90 -10.67
C VAL A 72 -5.62 3.52 -11.27
N ILE A 73 -6.23 3.23 -12.42
CA ILE A 73 -6.36 1.88 -12.95
C ILE A 73 -5.71 1.77 -14.32
N ASP A 74 -4.67 0.96 -14.41
CA ASP A 74 -4.14 0.47 -15.68
C ASP A 74 -5.05 -0.67 -16.16
N LEU A 75 -5.73 -0.46 -17.29
CA LEU A 75 -6.73 -1.40 -17.80
C LEU A 75 -6.11 -2.75 -18.17
N GLU A 76 -4.93 -2.72 -18.79
CA GLU A 76 -4.21 -3.92 -19.21
C GLU A 76 -3.75 -4.74 -18.01
N ASP A 77 -3.12 -4.08 -17.01
CA ASP A 77 -2.65 -4.75 -15.80
C ASP A 77 -3.82 -5.34 -15.00
N LEU A 78 -4.95 -4.62 -14.90
CA LEU A 78 -6.14 -5.16 -14.22
C LEU A 78 -6.73 -6.36 -14.95
N CYS A 79 -6.80 -6.34 -16.29
CA CYS A 79 -7.25 -7.50 -17.07
C CYS A 79 -6.34 -8.71 -16.83
N ARG A 80 -5.01 -8.51 -16.84
CA ARG A 80 -4.04 -9.58 -16.56
C ARG A 80 -4.19 -10.14 -15.16
N GLU A 81 -4.44 -9.29 -14.16
CA GLU A 81 -4.64 -9.72 -12.78
C GLU A 81 -5.92 -10.56 -12.65
N ILE A 82 -7.03 -10.13 -13.27
CA ILE A 82 -8.28 -10.89 -13.34
C ILE A 82 -8.07 -12.25 -14.00
N ASP A 83 -7.40 -12.29 -15.15
CA ASP A 83 -7.16 -13.52 -15.90
C ASP A 83 -6.26 -14.49 -15.12
N ASN A 84 -5.22 -13.97 -14.47
CA ASN A 84 -4.35 -14.79 -13.61
C ASN A 84 -5.11 -15.40 -12.43
N LEU A 85 -5.94 -14.65 -11.75
CA LEU A 85 -6.74 -15.15 -10.63
C LEU A 85 -7.75 -16.21 -11.08
N ARG A 86 -8.43 -15.97 -12.21
CA ARG A 86 -9.36 -16.95 -12.81
C ARG A 86 -8.67 -18.25 -13.20
N ALA A 87 -7.44 -18.17 -13.74
CA ALA A 87 -6.64 -19.34 -14.09
C ALA A 87 -6.29 -20.22 -12.87
N HIS A 88 -6.28 -19.63 -11.67
CA HIS A 88 -6.10 -20.35 -10.39
C HIS A 88 -7.42 -20.75 -9.72
N GLY A 89 -8.54 -20.66 -10.43
CA GLY A 89 -9.85 -21.10 -9.94
C GLY A 89 -10.59 -20.05 -9.09
N ILE A 90 -10.08 -18.82 -8.99
CA ILE A 90 -10.76 -17.76 -8.26
C ILE A 90 -11.92 -17.22 -9.12
N ARG A 91 -13.12 -17.26 -8.58
CA ARG A 91 -14.30 -16.71 -9.26
C ARG A 91 -14.26 -15.18 -9.22
N ILE A 92 -14.25 -14.53 -10.38
CA ILE A 92 -14.32 -13.08 -10.52
C ILE A 92 -15.44 -12.72 -11.49
N THR A 93 -16.47 -12.08 -10.99
CA THR A 93 -17.67 -11.68 -11.73
C THR A 93 -18.11 -10.27 -11.32
N PRO A 94 -19.02 -9.62 -12.07
CA PRO A 94 -19.57 -8.31 -11.69
C PRO A 94 -20.30 -8.29 -10.34
N GLU A 95 -20.67 -9.45 -9.80
CA GLU A 95 -21.30 -9.56 -8.49
C GLU A 95 -20.29 -9.39 -7.35
N ASN A 96 -19.06 -9.89 -7.50
CA ASN A 96 -18.04 -9.87 -6.43
C ASN A 96 -16.85 -8.95 -6.69
N LEU A 97 -16.75 -8.33 -7.87
CA LEU A 97 -15.81 -7.24 -8.18
C LEU A 97 -16.57 -6.06 -8.78
N LYS A 98 -16.40 -4.87 -8.21
CA LYS A 98 -16.98 -3.62 -8.71
C LYS A 98 -15.89 -2.59 -8.90
N ILE A 99 -15.96 -1.86 -9.99
CA ILE A 99 -14.99 -0.83 -10.35
C ILE A 99 -15.73 0.51 -10.45
N SER A 100 -15.26 1.51 -9.74
CA SER A 100 -15.87 2.83 -9.81
C SER A 100 -15.76 3.43 -11.21
N GLU A 101 -16.87 3.87 -11.75
CA GLU A 101 -16.91 4.69 -12.96
C GLU A 101 -16.12 6.00 -12.82
N ARG A 102 -15.88 6.46 -11.58
CA ARG A 102 -15.12 7.68 -11.26
C ARG A 102 -13.63 7.44 -11.03
N ALA A 103 -13.15 6.20 -11.04
CA ALA A 103 -11.74 5.89 -11.01
C ALA A 103 -11.05 6.38 -12.30
N THR A 104 -9.77 6.68 -12.21
CA THR A 104 -9.01 7.31 -13.31
C THR A 104 -8.22 6.26 -14.09
N ILE A 105 -8.18 6.37 -15.41
CA ILE A 105 -7.42 5.47 -16.28
C ILE A 105 -5.95 5.87 -16.29
N VAL A 106 -5.06 4.90 -16.05
CA VAL A 106 -3.62 4.99 -16.31
C VAL A 106 -3.36 4.53 -17.74
N PHE A 107 -3.06 5.48 -18.63
CA PHE A 107 -2.72 5.18 -20.02
C PHE A 107 -1.26 4.77 -20.21
N PRO A 108 -0.90 4.11 -21.31
CA PRO A 108 0.49 3.80 -21.67
C PRO A 108 1.43 5.01 -21.63
N PHE A 109 0.96 6.19 -22.02
CA PHE A 109 1.75 7.41 -21.95
C PHE A 109 2.06 7.88 -20.53
N HIS A 110 1.25 7.55 -19.52
CA HIS A 110 1.60 7.83 -18.12
C HIS A 110 2.79 6.98 -17.66
N ARG A 111 2.83 5.69 -18.04
CA ARG A 111 3.98 4.82 -17.77
C ARG A 111 5.25 5.31 -18.45
N ALA A 112 5.12 5.74 -19.72
CA ALA A 112 6.25 6.30 -20.46
C ALA A 112 6.78 7.59 -19.80
N LEU A 113 5.89 8.52 -19.41
CA LEU A 113 6.26 9.77 -18.74
C LEU A 113 6.97 9.52 -17.40
N ASP A 114 6.53 8.52 -16.63
CA ASP A 114 7.18 8.12 -15.38
C ASP A 114 8.62 7.64 -15.63
N GLY A 115 8.82 6.79 -16.63
CA GLY A 115 10.15 6.32 -17.03
C GLY A 115 11.06 7.42 -17.58
N LEU A 116 10.53 8.31 -18.40
CA LEU A 116 11.26 9.44 -18.97
C LEU A 116 11.73 10.43 -17.90
N GLU A 117 10.88 10.70 -16.89
CA GLU A 117 11.25 11.59 -15.79
C GLU A 117 12.30 10.96 -14.87
N GLU A 118 12.17 9.68 -14.51
CA GLU A 118 13.20 8.97 -13.74
C GLU A 118 14.56 8.95 -14.48
N ALA A 119 14.53 8.76 -15.80
CA ALA A 119 15.75 8.81 -16.62
C ALA A 119 16.36 10.21 -16.65
N ARG A 120 15.53 11.28 -16.75
CA ARG A 120 15.98 12.68 -16.73
C ARG A 120 16.63 13.07 -15.40
N LEU A 121 16.09 12.57 -14.28
CA LEU A 121 16.55 12.87 -12.92
C LEU A 121 17.90 12.22 -12.57
N LYS A 122 18.31 11.18 -13.29
CA LYS A 122 19.61 10.47 -13.09
C LYS A 122 19.81 10.07 -11.61
N ASP A 123 20.84 10.69 -10.97
CA ASP A 123 21.18 10.42 -9.56
C ASP A 123 20.18 11.04 -8.56
N GLN A 124 19.29 11.91 -9.01
CA GLN A 124 18.24 12.55 -8.21
C GLN A 124 16.88 11.85 -8.35
N LYS A 125 16.84 10.64 -8.93
CA LYS A 125 15.64 9.85 -9.12
C LYS A 125 14.94 9.53 -7.78
N TYR A 126 13.63 9.39 -7.83
CA TYR A 126 12.82 9.04 -6.66
C TYR A 126 12.72 7.53 -6.41
N GLY A 127 13.18 6.71 -7.36
CA GLY A 127 13.04 5.25 -7.31
C GLY A 127 11.61 4.79 -7.64
N SER A 128 10.99 5.43 -8.64
CA SER A 128 9.64 5.09 -9.11
C SER A 128 9.49 3.61 -9.46
N THR A 129 8.27 3.12 -9.32
CA THR A 129 7.86 1.79 -9.78
C THR A 129 7.66 1.72 -11.30
N LEU A 130 7.75 2.84 -12.01
CA LEU A 130 7.53 2.98 -13.46
C LEU A 130 6.11 2.57 -13.89
N ARG A 131 5.13 2.75 -13.00
CA ARG A 131 3.72 2.40 -13.23
C ARG A 131 2.86 3.61 -13.59
N GLY A 132 3.47 4.77 -13.80
CA GLY A 132 2.75 5.98 -14.22
C GLY A 132 1.95 6.66 -13.10
N ILE A 133 2.24 6.35 -11.84
CA ILE A 133 1.45 6.83 -10.68
C ILE A 133 1.57 8.35 -10.52
N ALA A 134 2.78 8.89 -10.48
CA ALA A 134 2.98 10.32 -10.34
C ALA A 134 2.38 11.11 -11.53
N PRO A 135 2.63 10.74 -12.80
CA PRO A 135 2.00 11.42 -13.94
C PRO A 135 0.47 11.41 -13.92
N VAL A 136 -0.17 10.26 -13.62
CA VAL A 136 -1.64 10.19 -13.65
C VAL A 136 -2.31 10.96 -12.52
N TYR A 137 -1.73 10.95 -11.30
CA TYR A 137 -2.25 11.77 -10.21
C TYR A 137 -2.03 13.28 -10.47
N SER A 138 -0.88 13.68 -11.02
CA SER A 138 -0.66 15.05 -11.47
C SER A 138 -1.75 15.47 -12.45
N ASP A 139 -2.03 14.64 -13.43
CA ASP A 139 -3.05 14.90 -14.45
C ASP A 139 -4.46 14.96 -13.88
N LYS A 140 -4.77 14.11 -12.92
CA LYS A 140 -6.05 14.13 -12.21
C LYS A 140 -6.32 15.51 -11.59
N TYR A 141 -5.34 16.07 -10.88
CA TYR A 141 -5.48 17.40 -10.30
C TYR A 141 -5.41 18.54 -11.33
N GLN A 142 -4.73 18.33 -12.45
CA GLN A 142 -4.78 19.24 -13.61
C GLN A 142 -6.06 19.11 -14.45
N LYS A 143 -6.96 18.14 -14.12
CA LYS A 143 -8.20 17.85 -14.87
C LYS A 143 -7.92 17.42 -16.33
N LYS A 144 -6.88 16.62 -16.52
CA LYS A 144 -6.40 16.12 -17.82
C LYS A 144 -6.34 14.60 -17.83
N THR A 145 -7.37 13.95 -17.26
CA THR A 145 -7.49 12.49 -17.20
C THR A 145 -8.84 12.04 -17.71
N VAL A 146 -8.93 10.76 -18.03
CA VAL A 146 -10.17 10.07 -18.41
C VAL A 146 -10.62 9.23 -17.21
N MET A 147 -11.91 9.30 -16.87
CA MET A 147 -12.55 8.42 -15.89
C MET A 147 -13.01 7.14 -16.57
N LEU A 148 -13.03 6.01 -15.83
CA LEU A 148 -13.44 4.72 -16.39
C LEU A 148 -14.87 4.72 -16.94
N GLY A 149 -15.79 5.48 -16.35
CA GLY A 149 -17.15 5.63 -16.84
C GLY A 149 -17.25 6.15 -18.28
N GLU A 150 -16.24 6.88 -18.76
CA GLU A 150 -16.20 7.38 -20.15
C GLU A 150 -16.06 6.24 -21.18
N LEU A 151 -15.61 5.06 -20.77
CA LEU A 151 -15.60 3.84 -21.61
C LEU A 151 -17.02 3.43 -22.07
N LEU A 152 -18.07 3.91 -21.41
CA LEU A 152 -19.46 3.68 -21.78
C LEU A 152 -19.96 4.66 -22.87
N PHE A 153 -19.19 5.70 -23.17
CA PHE A 153 -19.57 6.80 -24.08
C PHE A 153 -18.48 7.04 -25.14
N PRO A 154 -18.35 6.17 -26.19
CA PRO A 154 -17.22 6.16 -27.12
C PRO A 154 -16.95 7.50 -27.82
N GLU A 155 -18.00 8.22 -28.24
CA GLU A 155 -17.84 9.52 -28.92
C GLU A 155 -17.29 10.60 -27.97
N HIS A 156 -17.76 10.61 -26.71
CA HIS A 156 -17.25 11.50 -25.67
C HIS A 156 -15.80 11.16 -25.35
N LEU A 157 -15.50 9.88 -25.12
CA LEU A 157 -14.14 9.39 -24.86
C LEU A 157 -13.16 9.82 -25.95
N LYS A 158 -13.55 9.64 -27.23
CA LYS A 158 -12.73 10.02 -28.38
C LYS A 158 -12.40 11.52 -28.39
N ALA A 159 -13.41 12.38 -28.25
CA ALA A 159 -13.24 13.83 -28.23
C ALA A 159 -12.37 14.28 -27.03
N HIS A 160 -12.65 13.76 -25.84
CA HIS A 160 -11.93 14.12 -24.62
C HIS A 160 -10.47 13.64 -24.65
N LEU A 161 -10.24 12.38 -25.05
CA LEU A 161 -8.89 11.81 -25.14
C LEU A 161 -8.05 12.52 -26.21
N ALA A 162 -8.63 12.95 -27.33
CA ALA A 162 -7.92 13.73 -28.34
C ALA A 162 -7.34 15.03 -27.75
N THR A 163 -8.14 15.76 -26.97
CA THR A 163 -7.71 16.99 -26.28
C THR A 163 -6.59 16.73 -25.27
N ILE A 164 -6.72 15.65 -24.47
CA ILE A 164 -5.70 15.26 -23.49
C ILE A 164 -4.41 14.88 -24.18
N LEU A 165 -4.51 14.08 -25.24
CA LEU A 165 -3.35 13.52 -25.95
C LEU A 165 -2.57 14.60 -26.69
N GLU A 166 -3.22 15.61 -27.24
CA GLU A 166 -2.55 16.79 -27.80
C GLU A 166 -1.58 17.40 -26.80
N TRP A 167 -2.05 17.69 -25.60
CA TRP A 167 -1.22 18.23 -24.52
C TRP A 167 -0.10 17.28 -24.09
N LYS A 168 -0.40 15.99 -23.96
CA LYS A 168 0.59 14.98 -23.55
C LYS A 168 1.70 14.84 -24.58
N ASN A 169 1.35 14.82 -25.85
CA ASN A 169 2.31 14.71 -26.92
C ASN A 169 3.24 15.94 -27.01
N LEU A 170 2.76 17.15 -26.68
CA LEU A 170 3.65 18.32 -26.56
C LEU A 170 4.73 18.10 -25.51
N ILE A 171 4.38 17.53 -24.34
CA ILE A 171 5.35 17.24 -23.29
C ILE A 171 6.28 16.10 -23.72
N ILE A 172 5.74 14.99 -24.20
CA ILE A 172 6.49 13.81 -24.62
C ILE A 172 7.51 14.18 -25.69
N HIS A 173 7.11 14.94 -26.70
CA HIS A 173 7.99 15.31 -27.81
C HIS A 173 8.95 16.45 -27.44
N ASN A 174 8.44 17.58 -26.96
CA ASN A 174 9.25 18.78 -26.82
C ASN A 174 10.12 18.78 -25.54
N VAL A 175 9.67 18.11 -24.47
CA VAL A 175 10.44 18.06 -23.22
C VAL A 175 11.37 16.85 -23.17
N TYR A 176 10.84 15.69 -23.56
CA TYR A 176 11.60 14.44 -23.44
C TYR A 176 12.18 13.92 -24.75
N GLY A 177 11.84 14.50 -25.92
CA GLY A 177 12.33 14.06 -27.23
C GLY A 177 11.85 12.66 -27.61
N ALA A 178 10.76 12.18 -27.02
CA ALA A 178 10.18 10.87 -27.28
C ALA A 178 9.08 10.92 -28.34
N GLU A 179 8.76 9.75 -28.90
CA GLU A 179 7.74 9.65 -29.94
C GLU A 179 6.32 9.90 -29.40
N PRO A 180 5.52 10.75 -30.09
CA PRO A 180 4.12 11.00 -29.74
C PRO A 180 3.24 9.76 -29.87
N TYR A 181 2.21 9.67 -29.02
CA TYR A 181 1.17 8.64 -29.10
C TYR A 181 0.08 9.04 -30.12
N LYS A 182 -0.45 8.05 -30.83
CA LYS A 182 -1.57 8.24 -31.76
C LYS A 182 -2.89 8.02 -31.05
N LEU A 183 -3.90 8.84 -31.39
CA LEU A 183 -5.23 8.72 -30.81
C LEU A 183 -5.86 7.35 -31.09
N GLU A 184 -5.71 6.87 -32.34
CA GLU A 184 -6.25 5.59 -32.80
C GLU A 184 -5.71 4.42 -31.98
N ASP A 185 -4.41 4.42 -31.65
CA ASP A 185 -3.78 3.38 -30.85
C ASP A 185 -4.31 3.39 -29.40
N MET A 186 -4.51 4.58 -28.81
CA MET A 186 -5.06 4.72 -27.47
C MET A 186 -6.53 4.31 -27.41
N LEU A 187 -7.33 4.61 -28.45
CA LEU A 187 -8.72 4.18 -28.53
C LEU A 187 -8.81 2.65 -28.72
N ALA A 188 -7.95 2.07 -29.56
CA ALA A 188 -7.89 0.62 -29.73
C ALA A 188 -7.53 -0.10 -28.41
N TRP A 189 -6.57 0.45 -27.65
CA TRP A 189 -6.20 -0.05 -26.34
C TRP A 189 -7.37 0.05 -25.34
N CYS A 190 -8.11 1.17 -25.34
CA CYS A 190 -9.32 1.32 -24.53
C CYS A 190 -10.41 0.30 -24.90
N GLU A 191 -10.61 0.00 -26.17
CA GLU A 191 -11.60 -0.98 -26.59
C GLU A 191 -11.17 -2.40 -26.23
N GLU A 192 -9.91 -2.75 -26.42
CA GLU A 192 -9.37 -4.07 -26.12
C GLU A 192 -9.48 -4.43 -24.62
N PHE A 193 -8.98 -3.55 -23.76
CA PHE A 193 -8.93 -3.80 -22.32
C PHE A 193 -10.13 -3.23 -21.58
N GLY A 194 -10.55 -2.02 -21.91
CA GLY A 194 -11.73 -1.39 -21.33
C GLY A 194 -13.01 -2.13 -21.64
N GLY A 195 -13.14 -2.69 -22.87
CA GLY A 195 -14.27 -3.54 -23.23
C GLY A 195 -14.48 -4.71 -22.28
N LYS A 196 -13.41 -5.35 -21.84
CA LYS A 196 -13.43 -6.46 -20.86
C LYS A 196 -13.85 -6.01 -19.46
N LEU A 197 -13.60 -4.75 -19.12
CA LEU A 197 -13.87 -4.19 -17.80
C LEU A 197 -15.23 -3.50 -17.67
N ARG A 198 -15.90 -3.14 -18.81
CA ARG A 198 -17.23 -2.51 -18.80
C ARG A 198 -18.26 -3.20 -17.91
N PRO A 199 -18.36 -4.57 -17.88
CA PRO A 199 -19.34 -5.23 -17.04
C PRO A 199 -19.15 -5.02 -15.54
N PHE A 200 -17.95 -4.65 -15.10
CA PHE A 200 -17.61 -4.42 -13.68
C PHE A 200 -17.83 -2.96 -13.25
N LEU A 201 -18.08 -2.04 -14.20
CA LEU A 201 -18.29 -0.62 -13.89
C LEU A 201 -19.58 -0.42 -13.10
N CYS A 202 -19.50 0.45 -12.10
CA CYS A 202 -20.58 0.68 -11.16
C CYS A 202 -20.54 2.11 -10.62
N ASP A 203 -21.71 2.70 -10.36
CA ASP A 203 -21.81 3.90 -9.52
C ASP A 203 -21.49 3.50 -8.06
N VAL A 204 -20.20 3.42 -7.76
CA VAL A 204 -19.69 2.99 -6.45
C VAL A 204 -20.18 3.88 -5.32
N PRO A 205 -20.23 5.23 -5.43
CA PRO A 205 -20.82 6.07 -4.40
C PRO A 205 -22.24 5.67 -4.02
N LYS A 206 -23.10 5.42 -4.99
CA LYS A 206 -24.48 4.97 -4.74
C LYS A 206 -24.50 3.59 -4.11
N TYR A 207 -23.73 2.65 -4.66
CA TYR A 207 -23.65 1.29 -4.14
C TYR A 207 -23.22 1.25 -2.66
N LEU A 208 -22.17 2.01 -2.31
CA LEU A 208 -21.67 2.04 -0.94
C LEU A 208 -22.61 2.77 0.03
N TYR A 209 -23.28 3.82 -0.42
CA TYR A 209 -24.31 4.50 0.37
C TYR A 209 -25.48 3.54 0.74
N GLU A 210 -25.92 2.75 -0.23
CA GLU A 210 -26.96 1.74 0.00
C GLU A 210 -26.47 0.63 0.94
N ALA A 211 -25.24 0.17 0.77
CA ALA A 211 -24.62 -0.85 1.62
C ALA A 211 -24.46 -0.37 3.07
N GLU A 212 -23.99 0.86 3.28
CA GLU A 212 -23.86 1.44 4.62
C GLU A 212 -25.22 1.57 5.31
N LYS A 213 -26.26 2.03 4.61
CA LYS A 213 -27.63 2.09 5.11
C LYS A 213 -28.19 0.71 5.45
N ALA A 214 -27.78 -0.31 4.74
CA ALA A 214 -28.14 -1.69 5.03
C ALA A 214 -27.37 -2.30 6.21
N GLY A 215 -26.49 -1.52 6.86
CA GLY A 215 -25.69 -1.97 8.01
C GLY A 215 -24.54 -2.91 7.65
N LYS A 216 -24.09 -2.89 6.39
CA LYS A 216 -22.97 -3.72 5.93
C LYS A 216 -21.66 -3.35 6.61
N ASN A 217 -20.82 -4.36 6.89
CA ASN A 217 -19.47 -4.18 7.36
C ASN A 217 -18.54 -3.92 6.16
N ILE A 218 -17.84 -2.79 6.17
CA ILE A 218 -16.99 -2.35 5.06
C ILE A 218 -15.56 -2.20 5.54
N MET A 219 -14.62 -2.77 4.80
CA MET A 219 -13.19 -2.67 5.04
C MET A 219 -12.51 -1.86 3.95
N PHE A 220 -11.69 -0.91 4.35
CA PHE A 220 -10.81 -0.14 3.46
C PHE A 220 -9.39 -0.71 3.52
N GLU A 221 -8.90 -1.17 2.38
CA GLU A 221 -7.54 -1.69 2.22
C GLU A 221 -6.64 -0.61 1.62
N ALA A 222 -5.73 -0.06 2.45
CA ALA A 222 -4.72 0.88 1.98
C ALA A 222 -3.56 0.16 1.26
N GLN A 223 -2.85 0.90 0.44
CA GLN A 223 -1.50 0.52 0.02
C GLN A 223 -0.46 1.48 0.59
N LEU A 224 0.81 1.06 0.59
CA LEU A 224 1.92 1.80 1.19
C LEU A 224 1.75 2.03 2.71
N GLY A 225 2.33 3.07 3.25
CA GLY A 225 2.23 3.43 4.65
C GLY A 225 2.27 4.94 4.85
N ALA A 226 2.07 5.42 6.09
CA ALA A 226 1.99 6.84 6.40
C ALA A 226 3.21 7.64 5.93
N LEU A 227 4.41 7.05 5.99
CA LEU A 227 5.65 7.72 5.56
C LEU A 227 5.80 7.83 4.04
N ARG A 228 4.91 7.21 3.28
CA ARG A 228 4.80 7.34 1.80
C ARG A 228 3.57 8.13 1.37
N ASP A 229 2.82 8.69 2.31
CA ASP A 229 1.69 9.57 2.02
C ASP A 229 2.17 10.87 1.37
N ILE A 230 1.37 11.42 0.44
CA ILE A 230 1.75 12.63 -0.31
C ILE A 230 1.89 13.85 0.58
N ASP A 231 1.04 13.98 1.62
CA ASP A 231 0.99 15.16 2.48
C ASP A 231 1.78 14.98 3.78
N PHE A 232 1.83 13.75 4.32
CA PHE A 232 2.39 13.46 5.65
C PHE A 232 3.67 12.62 5.60
N GLY A 233 4.07 12.14 4.43
CA GLY A 233 5.25 11.29 4.27
C GLY A 233 6.57 12.05 4.17
N ILE A 234 7.63 11.32 3.85
CA ILE A 234 9.00 11.84 3.70
C ILE A 234 9.21 12.53 2.33
N TYR A 235 8.39 13.53 2.04
CA TYR A 235 8.42 14.26 0.77
C TYR A 235 9.84 14.73 0.40
N PRO A 236 10.30 14.59 -0.87
CA PRO A 236 9.54 14.15 -2.06
C PRO A 236 9.52 12.63 -2.31
N TYR A 237 10.06 11.82 -1.43
CA TYR A 237 10.13 10.36 -1.57
C TYR A 237 8.81 9.68 -1.13
N THR A 238 7.70 10.15 -1.68
CA THR A 238 6.34 9.70 -1.38
C THR A 238 5.68 9.07 -2.60
N SER A 239 4.54 8.42 -2.41
CA SER A 239 3.59 8.17 -3.49
C SER A 239 2.83 9.46 -3.80
N SER A 240 2.17 9.51 -4.94
CA SER A 240 1.33 10.67 -5.32
C SER A 240 -0.12 10.52 -4.86
N SER A 241 -0.38 9.63 -3.92
CA SER A 241 -1.73 9.38 -3.38
C SER A 241 -1.76 9.50 -1.87
N SER A 242 -2.95 9.75 -1.30
CA SER A 242 -3.14 9.78 0.13
C SER A 242 -3.37 8.38 0.68
N SER A 243 -2.40 7.88 1.47
CA SER A 243 -2.39 6.52 2.04
C SER A 243 -2.92 6.44 3.47
N ILE A 244 -3.39 7.56 4.02
CA ILE A 244 -3.89 7.63 5.39
C ILE A 244 -5.36 7.18 5.49
N ALA A 245 -5.76 6.68 6.67
CA ALA A 245 -7.13 6.28 6.95
C ALA A 245 -8.13 7.43 6.82
N GLY A 246 -7.71 8.67 7.11
CA GLY A 246 -8.55 9.85 6.95
C GLY A 246 -9.03 10.11 5.51
N TYR A 247 -8.34 9.57 4.50
CA TYR A 247 -8.77 9.66 3.11
C TYR A 247 -9.64 8.47 2.67
N ALA A 248 -9.74 7.41 3.47
CA ALA A 248 -10.36 6.15 3.05
C ALA A 248 -11.79 6.33 2.54
N CYS A 249 -12.64 7.01 3.31
CA CYS A 249 -14.03 7.24 2.90
C CYS A 249 -14.14 8.09 1.62
N VAL A 250 -13.31 9.13 1.47
CA VAL A 250 -13.28 9.99 0.28
C VAL A 250 -12.85 9.18 -0.94
N GLY A 251 -11.72 8.48 -0.82
CA GLY A 251 -11.16 7.67 -1.91
C GLY A 251 -12.04 6.47 -2.30
N ALA A 252 -12.77 5.91 -1.37
CA ALA A 252 -13.75 4.85 -1.64
C ALA A 252 -14.98 5.38 -2.40
N GLY A 253 -15.41 6.62 -2.16
CA GLY A 253 -16.63 7.21 -2.71
C GLY A 253 -17.73 7.41 -1.67
N MET A 254 -17.39 7.49 -0.38
CA MET A 254 -18.27 7.69 0.78
C MET A 254 -17.88 8.96 1.57
N PRO A 255 -17.82 10.17 0.94
CA PRO A 255 -17.22 11.34 1.56
C PRO A 255 -17.96 11.86 2.80
N GLY A 256 -19.20 11.43 3.01
CA GLY A 256 -20.01 11.79 4.19
C GLY A 256 -19.85 10.84 5.39
N SER A 257 -19.12 9.73 5.22
CA SER A 257 -18.89 8.72 6.25
C SER A 257 -17.53 8.92 6.92
N HIS A 258 -17.28 8.24 8.02
CA HIS A 258 -16.02 8.25 8.74
C HIS A 258 -15.62 6.84 9.16
N VAL A 259 -14.32 6.59 9.30
CA VAL A 259 -13.78 5.30 9.72
C VAL A 259 -14.01 5.12 11.23
N ASP A 260 -14.65 4.00 11.61
CA ASP A 260 -14.92 3.67 13.01
C ASP A 260 -13.68 3.05 13.69
N ARG A 261 -12.90 2.28 12.93
CA ARG A 261 -11.77 1.48 13.42
C ARG A 261 -10.60 1.54 12.44
N THR A 262 -9.39 1.82 12.92
CA THR A 262 -8.17 1.82 12.11
C THR A 262 -7.19 0.81 12.68
N VAL A 263 -6.92 -0.25 11.94
CA VAL A 263 -5.89 -1.25 12.26
C VAL A 263 -4.60 -0.86 11.54
N GLY A 264 -3.63 -0.39 12.28
CA GLY A 264 -2.31 -0.05 11.77
C GLY A 264 -1.42 -1.29 11.66
N ILE A 265 -0.80 -1.51 10.50
CA ILE A 265 0.11 -2.64 10.32
C ILE A 265 1.55 -2.17 10.49
N VAL A 266 2.30 -2.84 11.38
CA VAL A 266 3.70 -2.55 11.72
C VAL A 266 4.49 -3.85 11.66
N LYS A 267 5.71 -3.84 11.11
CA LYS A 267 6.64 -4.96 11.27
C LYS A 267 7.39 -4.88 12.61
N ALA A 268 7.79 -5.99 13.14
CA ALA A 268 8.69 -6.06 14.30
C ALA A 268 10.11 -5.50 14.01
N TYR A 269 10.36 -5.05 12.80
CA TYR A 269 11.55 -4.33 12.35
C TYR A 269 11.16 -3.39 11.21
N SER A 270 12.02 -2.46 10.84
CA SER A 270 11.69 -1.50 9.79
C SER A 270 12.21 -1.95 8.43
N THR A 271 11.43 -1.67 7.38
CA THR A 271 11.84 -1.85 5.99
C THR A 271 11.42 -0.67 5.14
N CYS A 272 12.21 -0.37 4.11
CA CYS A 272 11.91 0.69 3.17
C CYS A 272 12.24 0.24 1.75
N VAL A 273 11.36 0.55 0.80
CA VAL A 273 11.59 0.40 -0.64
C VAL A 273 11.71 1.77 -1.26
N GLY A 274 12.63 1.94 -2.21
CA GLY A 274 12.89 3.23 -2.87
C GLY A 274 13.82 4.13 -2.09
N GLU A 275 13.97 5.33 -2.62
CA GLU A 275 14.92 6.32 -2.11
C GLU A 275 14.36 7.11 -0.91
N GLY A 276 15.17 7.99 -0.38
CA GLY A 276 14.83 8.88 0.72
C GLY A 276 15.40 8.44 2.08
N PRO A 277 15.24 9.29 3.10
CA PRO A 277 15.80 9.04 4.43
C PRO A 277 15.14 7.84 5.11
N PHE A 278 15.98 7.01 5.70
CA PHE A 278 15.58 5.86 6.52
C PHE A 278 16.52 5.80 7.73
N THR A 279 16.20 6.56 8.78
CA THR A 279 17.11 6.90 9.87
C THR A 279 17.67 5.68 10.61
N ALA A 280 16.89 4.63 10.81
CA ALA A 280 17.31 3.41 11.50
C ALA A 280 17.90 2.34 10.54
N GLU A 281 18.34 2.70 9.34
CA GLU A 281 18.87 1.76 8.35
C GLU A 281 20.14 1.04 8.82
N TRP A 282 20.17 -0.26 8.58
CA TRP A 282 21.36 -1.09 8.75
C TRP A 282 22.07 -1.35 7.44
N PHE A 283 23.37 -1.58 7.54
CA PHE A 283 24.26 -1.92 6.44
C PHE A 283 25.10 -3.15 6.73
N GLY A 284 25.72 -3.73 5.71
CA GLY A 284 26.60 -4.88 5.85
C GLY A 284 25.87 -6.17 6.27
N GLU A 285 26.60 -7.04 6.99
CA GLU A 285 26.17 -8.40 7.31
C GLU A 285 24.86 -8.47 8.14
N GLU A 286 24.67 -7.57 9.09
CA GLU A 286 23.46 -7.50 9.91
C GLU A 286 22.20 -7.20 9.04
N ALA A 287 22.34 -6.29 8.09
CA ALA A 287 21.25 -5.98 7.17
C ALA A 287 20.95 -7.17 6.24
N GLU A 288 21.99 -7.83 5.73
CA GLU A 288 21.85 -9.00 4.86
C GLU A 288 21.14 -10.15 5.60
N ASN A 289 21.60 -10.48 6.81
CA ASN A 289 20.98 -11.52 7.62
C ASN A 289 19.50 -11.24 7.93
N LEU A 290 19.15 -9.96 8.23
CA LEU A 290 17.76 -9.59 8.48
C LEU A 290 16.92 -9.68 7.19
N ARG A 291 17.49 -9.26 6.07
CA ARG A 291 16.84 -9.32 4.74
C ARG A 291 16.55 -10.75 4.31
N GLU A 292 17.55 -11.63 4.37
CA GLU A 292 17.42 -13.04 4.02
C GLU A 292 16.37 -13.73 4.89
N LYS A 293 16.48 -13.58 6.22
CA LYS A 293 15.59 -14.22 7.17
C LYS A 293 14.14 -13.70 7.06
N GLY A 294 13.99 -12.41 6.79
CA GLY A 294 12.69 -11.78 6.58
C GLY A 294 12.11 -11.97 5.17
N GLY A 295 12.91 -12.48 4.22
CA GLY A 295 12.51 -12.53 2.80
C GLY A 295 12.22 -11.13 2.25
N GLU A 296 13.05 -10.14 2.61
CA GLU A 296 12.78 -8.73 2.32
C GLU A 296 13.27 -8.34 0.92
N TYR A 297 12.52 -8.84 -0.05
CA TYR A 297 12.66 -8.54 -1.49
C TYR A 297 11.35 -8.04 -2.06
N GLY A 298 11.40 -7.14 -3.04
CA GLY A 298 10.20 -6.61 -3.69
C GLY A 298 9.43 -7.70 -4.43
N ALA A 299 8.13 -7.83 -4.15
CA ALA A 299 7.28 -8.87 -4.73
C ALA A 299 7.27 -8.86 -6.27
N SER A 300 7.30 -7.66 -6.88
CA SER A 300 7.25 -7.49 -8.34
C SER A 300 8.62 -7.34 -8.98
N THR A 301 9.60 -6.79 -8.26
CA THR A 301 10.91 -6.40 -8.84
C THR A 301 12.06 -7.26 -8.37
N GLY A 302 11.88 -8.05 -7.31
CA GLY A 302 12.97 -8.78 -6.66
C GLY A 302 14.05 -7.89 -6.02
N ARG A 303 13.88 -6.56 -6.02
CA ARG A 303 14.88 -5.65 -5.43
C ARG A 303 15.00 -5.87 -3.92
N PRO A 304 16.24 -5.92 -3.37
CA PRO A 304 16.44 -6.00 -1.94
C PRO A 304 15.86 -4.76 -1.24
N ARG A 305 15.08 -4.97 -0.18
CA ARG A 305 14.59 -3.89 0.65
C ARG A 305 15.68 -3.40 1.59
N ARG A 306 15.70 -2.11 1.86
CA ARG A 306 16.46 -1.50 2.94
C ARG A 306 15.84 -1.97 4.26
N VAL A 307 16.63 -2.33 5.24
CA VAL A 307 16.17 -2.94 6.49
C VAL A 307 16.88 -2.31 7.69
N GLY A 308 16.28 -2.38 8.86
CA GLY A 308 16.85 -1.93 10.12
C GLY A 308 15.99 -2.31 11.31
N PRO A 309 16.39 -2.01 12.54
CA PRO A 309 15.57 -2.22 13.73
C PRO A 309 14.24 -1.48 13.61
N ILE A 310 13.27 -1.86 14.43
CA ILE A 310 12.04 -1.06 14.53
C ILE A 310 12.38 0.39 14.90
N ASP A 311 11.85 1.32 14.12
CA ASP A 311 11.98 2.76 14.37
C ASP A 311 10.74 3.25 15.13
N LEU A 312 10.87 3.40 16.43
CA LEU A 312 9.74 3.78 17.30
C LEU A 312 9.33 5.24 17.13
N VAL A 313 10.25 6.12 16.71
CA VAL A 313 9.93 7.53 16.42
C VAL A 313 9.04 7.60 15.17
N ALA A 314 9.47 6.96 14.09
CA ALA A 314 8.71 6.88 12.85
C ALA A 314 7.38 6.13 13.04
N THR A 315 7.38 5.04 13.82
CA THR A 315 6.16 4.24 14.06
C THR A 315 5.12 5.01 14.89
N ARG A 316 5.54 5.72 15.93
CA ARG A 316 4.66 6.58 16.74
C ARG A 316 4.03 7.69 15.88
N TYR A 317 4.85 8.34 15.05
CA TYR A 317 4.36 9.33 14.09
C TYR A 317 3.31 8.72 13.15
N GLY A 318 3.62 7.59 12.53
CA GLY A 318 2.71 6.90 11.63
C GLY A 318 1.39 6.49 12.29
N CYS A 319 1.42 5.95 13.53
CA CYS A 319 0.20 5.65 14.29
C CYS A 319 -0.67 6.88 14.50
N ARG A 320 -0.05 8.02 14.85
CA ARG A 320 -0.75 9.29 15.04
C ARG A 320 -1.39 9.79 13.75
N ILE A 321 -0.64 9.77 12.64
CA ILE A 321 -1.14 10.24 11.33
C ILE A 321 -2.26 9.35 10.79
N GLN A 322 -2.17 8.04 11.01
CA GLN A 322 -3.22 7.12 10.62
C GLN A 322 -4.45 7.17 11.53
N GLY A 323 -4.34 7.80 12.71
CA GLY A 323 -5.39 7.69 13.72
C GLY A 323 -5.62 6.24 14.13
N ALA A 324 -4.53 5.44 14.26
CA ALA A 324 -4.62 4.04 14.57
C ALA A 324 -5.30 3.80 15.92
N THR A 325 -6.38 3.02 15.93
CA THR A 325 -7.07 2.60 17.15
C THR A 325 -6.42 1.37 17.76
N GLU A 326 -5.75 0.59 16.93
CA GLU A 326 -5.01 -0.62 17.30
C GLU A 326 -3.97 -0.97 16.23
N VAL A 327 -3.07 -1.88 16.58
CA VAL A 327 -1.95 -2.29 15.72
C VAL A 327 -1.90 -3.81 15.57
N ALA A 328 -1.53 -4.25 14.36
CA ALA A 328 -1.06 -5.61 14.09
C ALA A 328 0.47 -5.57 13.92
N LEU A 329 1.20 -6.20 14.84
CA LEU A 329 2.64 -6.35 14.77
C LEU A 329 2.98 -7.61 13.97
N THR A 330 3.57 -7.45 12.81
CA THR A 330 3.87 -8.56 11.89
C THR A 330 5.33 -8.99 11.96
N LYS A 331 5.61 -10.26 11.55
CA LYS A 331 6.96 -10.80 11.38
C LYS A 331 7.80 -10.81 12.67
N LEU A 332 7.18 -11.07 13.83
CA LEU A 332 7.92 -11.22 15.09
C LEU A 332 8.85 -12.43 15.07
N ASP A 333 8.47 -13.50 14.38
CA ASP A 333 9.26 -14.72 14.14
C ASP A 333 10.61 -14.46 13.48
N VAL A 334 10.72 -13.45 12.66
CA VAL A 334 11.98 -13.08 11.97
C VAL A 334 13.08 -12.68 12.96
N LEU A 335 12.72 -12.19 14.14
CA LEU A 335 13.66 -11.82 15.19
C LEU A 335 14.09 -13.00 16.07
N SER A 336 13.49 -14.18 15.92
CA SER A 336 13.88 -15.41 16.67
C SER A 336 15.36 -15.77 16.49
N GLY A 337 15.99 -16.34 17.49
CA GLY A 337 17.41 -16.72 17.47
C GLY A 337 18.40 -15.58 17.66
N ARG A 338 17.92 -14.34 17.85
CA ARG A 338 18.77 -13.21 18.22
C ARG A 338 18.99 -13.19 19.74
N LYS A 339 20.23 -12.94 20.17
CA LYS A 339 20.56 -12.73 21.60
C LYS A 339 20.06 -11.37 22.07
N GLU A 340 20.12 -10.39 21.18
CA GLU A 340 19.77 -9.01 21.44
C GLU A 340 18.96 -8.44 20.28
N VAL A 341 17.95 -7.63 20.59
CA VAL A 341 17.10 -6.94 19.62
C VAL A 341 17.18 -5.44 19.87
N PRO A 342 17.84 -4.68 19.01
CA PRO A 342 17.87 -3.23 19.13
C PRO A 342 16.56 -2.59 18.64
N LEU A 343 16.20 -1.45 19.24
CA LEU A 343 15.11 -0.58 18.84
C LEU A 343 15.65 0.85 18.69
N CYS A 344 15.28 1.55 17.64
CA CYS A 344 15.50 2.98 17.54
C CYS A 344 14.45 3.70 18.38
N VAL A 345 14.86 4.26 19.54
CA VAL A 345 13.96 4.82 20.53
C VAL A 345 13.79 6.33 20.42
N GLN A 346 14.83 7.02 19.94
CA GLN A 346 14.87 8.48 19.78
C GLN A 346 15.76 8.83 18.57
N TYR A 347 15.72 10.07 18.15
CA TYR A 347 16.69 10.65 17.24
C TYR A 347 17.55 11.71 17.95
N GLU A 348 18.81 11.79 17.57
CA GLU A 348 19.66 12.95 17.85
C GLU A 348 19.63 13.87 16.65
N LEU A 349 19.19 15.11 16.85
CA LEU A 349 19.11 16.14 15.82
C LEU A 349 19.66 17.45 16.39
N ASN A 350 20.66 18.05 15.72
CA ASN A 350 21.32 19.29 16.18
C ASN A 350 21.84 19.23 17.63
N GLY A 351 22.33 18.04 18.05
CA GLY A 351 22.85 17.83 19.41
C GLY A 351 21.79 17.66 20.50
N ALA A 352 20.52 17.60 20.16
CA ALA A 352 19.42 17.37 21.08
C ALA A 352 18.70 16.04 20.77
N LEU A 353 18.25 15.33 21.80
CA LEU A 353 17.41 14.15 21.65
C LEU A 353 15.96 14.54 21.41
N THR A 354 15.30 13.84 20.51
CA THR A 354 13.88 14.04 20.21
C THR A 354 13.14 12.72 20.01
N ASP A 355 11.89 12.70 20.46
CA ASP A 355 10.91 11.65 20.22
C ASP A 355 9.98 12.00 19.05
N ASP A 356 10.02 13.25 18.58
CA ASP A 356 9.22 13.71 17.46
C ASP A 356 9.87 13.39 16.12
N PHE A 357 9.05 12.97 15.18
CA PHE A 357 9.50 12.72 13.80
C PHE A 357 9.76 14.06 13.10
N PRO A 358 11.01 14.32 12.62
CA PRO A 358 11.38 15.59 12.06
C PRO A 358 10.68 15.90 10.74
N PHE A 359 10.61 17.19 10.39
CA PHE A 359 10.20 17.61 9.05
C PHE A 359 11.13 17.01 7.97
N PRO A 360 10.60 16.58 6.81
CA PRO A 360 11.37 15.85 5.80
C PRO A 360 12.69 16.48 5.37
N ALA A 361 12.76 17.82 5.30
CA ALA A 361 13.98 18.51 4.86
C ALA A 361 15.18 18.34 5.81
N ILE A 362 14.94 18.13 7.10
CA ILE A 362 15.99 17.95 8.13
C ILE A 362 16.12 16.49 8.59
N LEU A 363 15.22 15.63 8.17
CA LEU A 363 15.25 14.20 8.51
C LEU A 363 16.57 13.50 8.13
N PRO A 364 17.24 13.83 7.00
CA PRO A 364 18.56 13.25 6.68
C PRO A 364 19.67 13.54 7.70
N GLU A 365 19.52 14.59 8.52
CA GLU A 365 20.47 14.95 9.57
C GLU A 365 20.24 14.18 10.88
N ALA A 366 19.09 13.53 11.03
CA ALA A 366 18.73 12.79 12.22
C ALA A 366 19.57 11.52 12.36
N LYS A 367 20.12 11.30 13.55
CA LYS A 367 20.89 10.11 13.88
C LYS A 367 20.06 9.22 14.81
N PRO A 368 19.99 7.89 14.55
CA PRO A 368 19.22 6.99 15.38
C PRO A 368 19.89 6.77 16.75
N VAL A 369 19.10 6.79 17.80
CA VAL A 369 19.52 6.42 19.15
C VAL A 369 18.90 5.06 19.48
N PHE A 370 19.75 4.06 19.68
CA PHE A 370 19.32 2.68 19.90
C PHE A 370 19.28 2.33 21.40
N ARG A 371 18.30 1.52 21.76
CA ARG A 371 18.23 0.77 23.00
C ARG A 371 18.12 -0.71 22.67
N THR A 372 18.97 -1.53 23.29
CA THR A 372 18.95 -2.98 23.08
C THR A 372 18.11 -3.67 24.14
N MET A 373 17.30 -4.63 23.72
CA MET A 373 16.55 -5.54 24.59
C MET A 373 17.08 -6.96 24.47
N PRO A 374 16.90 -7.81 25.50
CA PRO A 374 17.14 -9.24 25.38
C PRO A 374 16.29 -9.83 24.25
N GLY A 375 16.88 -10.64 23.40
CA GLY A 375 16.18 -11.41 22.38
C GLY A 375 15.74 -12.78 22.89
N TRP A 376 15.05 -13.53 22.05
CA TRP A 376 14.62 -14.90 22.35
C TRP A 376 15.31 -15.90 21.42
N ASN A 377 15.91 -16.92 22.04
CA ASN A 377 16.74 -17.88 21.32
C ASN A 377 15.95 -19.17 20.97
N CYS A 378 14.69 -19.04 20.61
CA CYS A 378 13.86 -20.15 20.18
C CYS A 378 12.97 -19.74 19.01
N ASP A 379 12.52 -20.71 18.24
CA ASP A 379 11.51 -20.53 17.21
C ASP A 379 10.14 -20.32 17.85
N ILE A 380 9.43 -19.28 17.41
CA ILE A 380 8.07 -18.94 17.87
C ILE A 380 7.00 -19.17 16.81
N SER A 381 7.36 -19.69 15.62
CA SER A 381 6.44 -19.83 14.49
C SER A 381 5.23 -20.74 14.79
N GLY A 382 5.41 -21.70 15.71
CA GLY A 382 4.36 -22.61 16.16
C GLY A 382 3.46 -22.06 17.28
N VAL A 383 3.77 -20.89 17.86
CA VAL A 383 2.99 -20.32 18.97
C VAL A 383 1.66 -19.77 18.46
N ARG A 384 0.57 -20.00 19.22
CA ARG A 384 -0.79 -19.54 18.85
C ARG A 384 -1.49 -18.77 19.97
N ARG A 385 -0.91 -18.70 21.16
CA ARG A 385 -1.43 -17.95 22.31
C ARG A 385 -0.36 -16.99 22.80
N TYR A 386 -0.76 -15.80 23.24
CA TYR A 386 0.18 -14.76 23.66
C TYR A 386 1.01 -15.17 24.88
N GLU A 387 0.37 -15.88 25.82
CA GLU A 387 1.00 -16.36 27.06
C GLU A 387 2.10 -17.38 26.81
N ASP A 388 2.04 -18.11 25.69
CA ASP A 388 3.01 -19.15 25.31
C ASP A 388 4.24 -18.56 24.60
N LEU A 389 4.25 -17.27 24.28
CA LEU A 389 5.43 -16.58 23.78
C LEU A 389 6.52 -16.52 24.88
N PRO A 390 7.82 -16.63 24.52
CA PRO A 390 8.91 -16.35 25.44
C PRO A 390 8.74 -14.98 26.12
N LYS A 391 9.19 -14.90 27.36
CA LYS A 391 9.09 -13.64 28.12
C LYS A 391 9.71 -12.47 27.37
N GLU A 392 10.86 -12.66 26.78
CA GLU A 392 11.59 -11.64 26.02
C GLU A 392 10.81 -11.15 24.80
N ALA A 393 10.09 -12.05 24.11
CA ALA A 393 9.22 -11.69 23.00
C ALA A 393 7.99 -10.90 23.45
N ARG A 394 7.39 -11.26 24.59
CA ARG A 394 6.30 -10.48 25.20
C ARG A 394 6.77 -9.10 25.65
N ASP A 395 7.90 -9.05 26.36
CA ASP A 395 8.52 -7.79 26.82
C ASP A 395 8.81 -6.86 25.63
N TYR A 396 9.23 -7.43 24.48
CA TYR A 396 9.41 -6.68 23.23
C TYR A 396 8.10 -6.10 22.74
N VAL A 397 7.05 -6.91 22.60
CA VAL A 397 5.72 -6.46 22.13
C VAL A 397 5.17 -5.36 23.05
N GLU A 398 5.24 -5.54 24.36
CA GLU A 398 4.76 -4.57 25.35
C GLU A 398 5.58 -3.27 25.33
N THR A 399 6.90 -3.38 25.09
CA THR A 399 7.76 -2.19 24.94
C THR A 399 7.39 -1.41 23.70
N VAL A 400 7.15 -2.07 22.55
CA VAL A 400 6.70 -1.42 21.33
C VAL A 400 5.34 -0.77 21.55
N GLU A 401 4.37 -1.51 22.09
CA GLU A 401 3.01 -1.03 22.40
C GLU A 401 3.04 0.27 23.23
N LYS A 402 3.80 0.23 24.32
CA LYS A 402 3.98 1.41 25.20
C LYS A 402 4.62 2.59 24.49
N ALA A 403 5.64 2.33 23.65
CA ALA A 403 6.39 3.38 22.95
C ALA A 403 5.57 4.06 21.87
N ILE A 404 4.73 3.31 21.14
CA ILE A 404 3.89 3.87 20.08
C ILE A 404 2.57 4.44 20.61
N GLY A 405 2.19 4.12 21.86
CA GLY A 405 0.96 4.60 22.49
C GLY A 405 -0.32 4.04 21.86
N CYS A 406 -0.25 2.84 21.24
CA CYS A 406 -1.38 2.22 20.57
C CYS A 406 -1.37 0.71 20.87
N HIS A 407 -2.54 0.15 21.20
CA HIS A 407 -2.67 -1.26 21.57
C HIS A 407 -2.32 -2.21 20.43
N ILE A 408 -1.51 -3.24 20.71
CA ILE A 408 -1.17 -4.29 19.75
C ILE A 408 -2.17 -5.45 19.92
N SER A 409 -3.18 -5.51 19.08
CA SER A 409 -4.25 -6.52 19.12
C SER A 409 -3.87 -7.82 18.42
N TYR A 410 -2.93 -7.76 17.47
CA TYR A 410 -2.51 -8.91 16.67
C TYR A 410 -0.99 -9.01 16.63
N VAL A 411 -0.46 -10.22 16.81
CA VAL A 411 0.98 -10.52 16.69
C VAL A 411 1.17 -11.68 15.72
N SER A 412 1.84 -11.41 14.59
CA SER A 412 2.15 -12.44 13.60
C SER A 412 3.49 -13.09 13.90
N VAL A 413 3.48 -14.42 13.91
CA VAL A 413 4.63 -15.30 14.26
C VAL A 413 5.05 -16.22 13.10
N GLY A 414 4.58 -15.96 11.89
CA GLY A 414 4.94 -16.73 10.69
C GLY A 414 4.27 -16.17 9.44
N ALA A 415 4.52 -16.77 8.26
CA ALA A 415 3.98 -16.33 6.98
C ALA A 415 2.56 -16.86 6.72
N GLU A 416 2.19 -17.97 7.32
CA GLU A 416 0.92 -18.65 7.10
C GLU A 416 -0.26 -17.85 7.67
N ARG A 417 -1.45 -18.03 7.07
CA ARG A 417 -2.68 -17.33 7.46
C ARG A 417 -2.97 -17.46 8.97
N GLU A 418 -2.80 -18.66 9.52
CA GLU A 418 -3.08 -18.99 10.93
C GLU A 418 -1.95 -18.64 11.91
N ALA A 419 -0.79 -18.22 11.42
CA ALA A 419 0.35 -17.85 12.24
C ALA A 419 0.21 -16.43 12.80
N ILE A 420 -0.94 -16.18 13.45
CA ILE A 420 -1.29 -14.91 14.08
C ILE A 420 -1.90 -15.16 15.45
N ILE A 421 -1.50 -14.36 16.42
CA ILE A 421 -1.98 -14.39 17.81
C ILE A 421 -2.87 -13.16 17.99
N THR A 422 -4.07 -13.33 18.51
CA THR A 422 -4.96 -12.25 18.96
C THR A 422 -4.75 -12.02 20.47
N ARG A 423 -4.65 -10.73 20.87
CA ARG A 423 -4.51 -10.30 22.26
C ARG A 423 -5.80 -9.66 22.77
#